data_2004b4f51b9881b75bebd1f5d1294e1e
#
_entry.id   2004b4f51b9881b75bebd1f5d1294e1e
#
_cell.length_a   1.000
_cell.length_b   1.000
_cell.length_c   1.000
_cell.angle_alpha   90.00
_cell.angle_beta   90.00
_cell.angle_gamma   90.00
#
_symmetry.space_group_name_H-M   'P 1'
#
loop_
_entity.id
_entity.type
_entity.pdbx_description
1 polymer ?
#
loop_
_entity_poly.entity_id
_entity_poly.type
_entity_poly.pdbx_seq_one_letter_code
_entity_poly.pdbx_strand_id
1 'polypeptide(L)'
;ASPNGWLRDKAQMELFWLKSMPALNEALNAISGPMSDLATVQLNWLIREYGVLNARDALKLLQNRSARIREQALQMIEGMKWNSQLEEDLALQKALAKLVDDQDAKVRLQLACTLGELKFEWAGDLLAELLDAAPADSPLQGAAMSSVLPHLERVCAAFPESGEPENNKAIGMLFRCALATKNEKAISALLSQVEAKMHFEELLAVLDEKNLSLAAFAKQVTDAKAREAVDKMAARLQQAADSIQTAPTMESLVLLASDREHRERMKALLPELWAKTGNAEVLRLVAKLQPQGGVEFLLEGWDQRTPALRVQILETLLSNDAWTLALLKRPEAKSADAATRARLMKHPKKNIASLAEKVFEDSTSATRAAVVEKFKPALKLQGDATRGKTVFASVCISCHKLDGVGLELGPDLRSVAQHDAEKLLNSILDPSAIIESGFMAYHCTLKSGEQLYGVIATETSASLTLKMAGNLTKSVLRSDVASLKSTGISLMPEGLEAAMTPQSLADLIAYLQKPR
;
A
#
# COMPACT_ATOMS: atom_id res chain seq x y z
N ALA A 1 -18.04 -37.66 11.31
CA ALA A 1 -17.48 -37.06 12.55
C ALA A 1 -16.13 -37.67 12.99
N SER A 2 -15.47 -38.49 12.17
CA SER A 2 -14.15 -39.07 12.50
C SER A 2 -13.09 -37.99 12.75
N PRO A 3 -12.21 -38.10 13.76
CA PRO A 3 -11.05 -37.21 13.91
C PRO A 3 -10.02 -37.42 12.78
N ASN A 4 -10.02 -38.58 12.11
CA ASN A 4 -9.13 -38.87 10.99
C ASN A 4 -9.62 -38.19 9.71
N GLY A 5 -8.79 -37.27 9.16
CA GLY A 5 -9.10 -36.50 7.95
C GLY A 5 -9.31 -37.37 6.72
N TRP A 6 -8.46 -38.37 6.51
CA TRP A 6 -8.59 -39.32 5.38
C TRP A 6 -9.94 -40.05 5.38
N LEU A 7 -10.40 -40.50 6.56
CA LEU A 7 -11.70 -41.20 6.67
C LEU A 7 -12.86 -40.22 6.39
N ARG A 8 -12.77 -38.96 6.83
CA ARG A 8 -13.81 -37.96 6.53
C ARG A 8 -13.88 -37.65 5.04
N ASP A 9 -12.72 -37.46 4.41
CA ASP A 9 -12.61 -37.16 2.96
C ASP A 9 -13.16 -38.31 2.14
N LYS A 10 -12.80 -39.55 2.51
CA LYS A 10 -13.27 -40.76 1.84
C LYS A 10 -14.78 -40.93 1.97
N ALA A 11 -15.33 -40.75 3.16
CA ALA A 11 -16.78 -40.81 3.41
C ALA A 11 -17.54 -39.71 2.64
N GLN A 12 -17.02 -38.49 2.60
CA GLN A 12 -17.59 -37.39 1.81
C GLN A 12 -17.60 -37.73 0.32
N MET A 13 -16.50 -38.26 -0.20
CA MET A 13 -16.34 -38.62 -1.60
C MET A 13 -17.30 -39.75 -2.00
N GLU A 14 -17.42 -40.78 -1.16
CA GLU A 14 -18.36 -41.89 -1.40
C GLU A 14 -19.81 -41.42 -1.44
N LEU A 15 -20.23 -40.60 -0.44
CA LEU A 15 -21.57 -40.04 -0.42
C LEU A 15 -21.81 -39.10 -1.62
N PHE A 16 -20.84 -38.28 -2.00
CA PHE A 16 -20.93 -37.41 -3.16
C PHE A 16 -21.17 -38.19 -4.47
N TRP A 17 -20.52 -39.33 -4.65
CA TRP A 17 -20.68 -40.15 -5.84
C TRP A 17 -21.95 -40.98 -5.83
N LEU A 18 -22.35 -41.49 -4.66
CA LEU A 18 -23.56 -42.29 -4.51
C LEU A 18 -24.83 -41.50 -4.85
N LYS A 19 -24.83 -40.17 -4.60
CA LYS A 19 -25.99 -39.29 -4.76
C LYS A 19 -27.30 -39.88 -4.21
N SER A 20 -27.20 -40.63 -3.11
CA SER A 20 -28.32 -41.34 -2.48
C SER A 20 -28.81 -40.58 -1.25
N MET A 21 -30.03 -40.03 -1.33
CA MET A 21 -30.69 -39.39 -0.18
C MET A 21 -30.86 -40.31 1.04
N PRO A 22 -31.25 -41.62 0.87
CA PRO A 22 -31.26 -42.57 1.98
C PRO A 22 -29.91 -42.71 2.67
N ALA A 23 -28.81 -42.85 1.92
CA ALA A 23 -27.47 -42.96 2.48
C ALA A 23 -27.03 -41.67 3.20
N LEU A 24 -27.38 -40.49 2.68
CA LEU A 24 -27.14 -39.21 3.36
C LEU A 24 -27.93 -39.12 4.69
N ASN A 25 -29.20 -39.49 4.68
CA ASN A 25 -30.06 -39.48 5.89
C ASN A 25 -29.55 -40.46 6.95
N GLU A 26 -29.12 -41.66 6.54
CA GLU A 26 -28.49 -42.63 7.45
C GLU A 26 -27.20 -42.07 8.06
N ALA A 27 -26.33 -41.43 7.24
CA ALA A 27 -25.11 -40.79 7.71
C ALA A 27 -25.39 -39.62 8.69
N LEU A 28 -26.44 -38.82 8.42
CA LEU A 28 -26.88 -37.75 9.32
C LEU A 28 -27.40 -38.26 10.65
N ASN A 29 -28.21 -39.31 10.62
CA ASN A 29 -28.78 -39.95 11.82
C ASN A 29 -27.72 -40.66 12.68
N ALA A 30 -26.64 -41.11 12.09
CA ALA A 30 -25.51 -41.74 12.77
C ALA A 30 -24.61 -40.74 13.52
N ILE A 31 -24.80 -39.41 13.31
CA ILE A 31 -24.01 -38.39 14.01
C ILE A 31 -24.55 -38.24 15.44
N SER A 32 -23.73 -38.70 16.39
CA SER A 32 -23.98 -38.51 17.82
C SER A 32 -22.92 -37.63 18.45
N GLY A 33 -23.32 -36.50 19.03
CA GLY A 33 -22.41 -35.59 19.74
C GLY A 33 -21.80 -34.46 18.88
N PRO A 34 -20.94 -33.62 19.49
CA PRO A 34 -20.40 -32.44 18.84
C PRO A 34 -19.40 -32.82 17.72
N MET A 35 -19.50 -32.12 16.61
CA MET A 35 -18.56 -32.26 15.49
C MET A 35 -17.44 -31.22 15.57
N SER A 36 -16.26 -31.58 15.05
CA SER A 36 -15.21 -30.60 14.81
C SER A 36 -15.60 -29.63 13.69
N ASP A 37 -15.00 -28.45 13.68
CA ASP A 37 -15.25 -27.43 12.63
C ASP A 37 -15.05 -28.02 11.21
N LEU A 38 -13.99 -28.81 11.01
CA LEU A 38 -13.72 -29.46 9.73
C LEU A 38 -14.82 -30.44 9.32
N ALA A 39 -15.30 -31.27 10.25
CA ALA A 39 -16.39 -32.19 9.99
C ALA A 39 -17.70 -31.45 9.69
N THR A 40 -17.95 -30.35 10.40
CA THR A 40 -19.10 -29.47 10.16
C THR A 40 -19.06 -28.86 8.76
N VAL A 41 -17.91 -28.34 8.34
CA VAL A 41 -17.71 -27.78 6.98
C VAL A 41 -17.95 -28.85 5.93
N GLN A 42 -17.28 -29.99 6.02
CA GLN A 42 -17.42 -31.09 5.04
C GLN A 42 -18.85 -31.59 4.91
N LEU A 43 -19.54 -31.77 6.03
CA LEU A 43 -20.94 -32.19 6.03
C LEU A 43 -21.85 -31.16 5.36
N ASN A 44 -21.70 -29.88 5.66
CA ASN A 44 -22.56 -28.85 5.09
C ASN A 44 -22.30 -28.64 3.59
N TRP A 45 -21.06 -28.79 3.12
CA TRP A 45 -20.78 -28.85 1.69
C TRP A 45 -21.48 -30.03 1.01
N LEU A 46 -21.48 -31.21 1.64
CA LEU A 46 -22.21 -32.36 1.11
C LEU A 46 -23.71 -32.13 1.07
N ILE A 47 -24.31 -31.58 2.14
CA ILE A 47 -25.72 -31.19 2.22
C ILE A 47 -26.08 -30.19 1.12
N ARG A 48 -25.20 -29.21 0.84
CA ARG A 48 -25.35 -28.26 -0.25
C ARG A 48 -25.34 -28.93 -1.63
N GLU A 49 -24.40 -29.83 -1.87
CA GLU A 49 -24.30 -30.58 -3.13
C GLU A 49 -25.52 -31.49 -3.41
N TYR A 50 -26.15 -31.99 -2.35
CA TYR A 50 -27.42 -32.71 -2.46
C TYR A 50 -28.64 -31.77 -2.66
N GLY A 51 -28.42 -30.45 -2.65
CA GLY A 51 -29.45 -29.46 -2.84
C GLY A 51 -30.46 -29.34 -1.67
N VAL A 52 -30.07 -29.82 -0.48
CA VAL A 52 -30.94 -29.82 0.73
C VAL A 52 -30.51 -28.80 1.77
N LEU A 53 -29.45 -28.06 1.56
CA LEU A 53 -29.09 -26.93 2.41
C LEU A 53 -30.14 -25.84 2.25
N ASN A 54 -30.85 -25.53 3.32
CA ASN A 54 -31.87 -24.50 3.31
C ASN A 54 -31.36 -23.17 3.88
N ALA A 55 -32.11 -22.08 3.64
CA ALA A 55 -31.75 -20.73 4.07
C ALA A 55 -31.54 -20.62 5.59
N ARG A 56 -32.39 -21.26 6.39
CA ARG A 56 -32.32 -21.22 7.88
C ARG A 56 -30.99 -21.82 8.36
N ASP A 57 -30.56 -22.95 7.78
CA ASP A 57 -29.33 -23.61 8.19
C ASP A 57 -28.11 -22.87 7.70
N ALA A 58 -28.14 -22.29 6.50
CA ALA A 58 -27.11 -21.39 6.01
C ALA A 58 -26.94 -20.16 6.94
N LEU A 59 -28.04 -19.53 7.36
CA LEU A 59 -28.01 -18.40 8.30
C LEU A 59 -27.40 -18.78 9.66
N LYS A 60 -27.68 -19.99 10.17
CA LYS A 60 -27.04 -20.47 11.42
C LYS A 60 -25.52 -20.64 11.25
N LEU A 61 -25.07 -21.12 10.09
CA LEU A 61 -23.65 -21.26 9.79
C LEU A 61 -22.94 -19.89 9.72
N LEU A 62 -23.58 -18.88 9.13
CA LEU A 62 -23.06 -17.50 9.10
C LEU A 62 -22.89 -16.88 10.50
N GLN A 63 -23.65 -17.36 11.48
CA GLN A 63 -23.59 -16.89 12.87
C GLN A 63 -22.75 -17.79 13.78
N ASN A 64 -22.03 -18.77 13.22
CA ASN A 64 -21.24 -19.70 13.99
C ASN A 64 -20.07 -19.00 14.69
N ARG A 65 -19.70 -19.48 15.90
CA ARG A 65 -18.54 -18.98 16.66
C ARG A 65 -17.21 -19.14 15.94
N SER A 66 -17.07 -20.19 15.11
CA SER A 66 -15.86 -20.48 14.34
C SER A 66 -15.81 -19.62 13.10
N ALA A 67 -14.77 -18.80 12.96
CA ALA A 67 -14.51 -18.01 11.76
C ALA A 67 -14.40 -18.88 10.50
N ARG A 68 -13.81 -20.08 10.65
CA ARG A 68 -13.69 -21.05 9.56
C ARG A 68 -15.05 -21.49 9.01
N ILE A 69 -16.01 -21.70 9.91
CA ILE A 69 -17.38 -22.09 9.51
C ILE A 69 -18.08 -20.91 8.86
N ARG A 70 -17.93 -19.68 9.39
CA ARG A 70 -18.51 -18.47 8.78
C ARG A 70 -17.96 -18.21 7.38
N GLU A 71 -16.63 -18.31 7.20
CA GLU A 71 -15.97 -18.20 5.89
C GLU A 71 -16.53 -19.19 4.87
N GLN A 72 -16.66 -20.46 5.25
CA GLN A 72 -17.20 -21.49 4.38
C GLN A 72 -18.72 -21.33 4.14
N ALA A 73 -19.46 -20.84 5.12
CA ALA A 73 -20.89 -20.55 4.97
C ALA A 73 -21.13 -19.46 3.92
N LEU A 74 -20.27 -18.41 3.86
CA LEU A 74 -20.31 -17.39 2.82
C LEU A 74 -20.20 -18.02 1.43
N GLN A 75 -19.23 -18.91 1.20
CA GLN A 75 -19.11 -19.64 -0.08
C GLN A 75 -20.31 -20.55 -0.36
N MET A 76 -20.89 -21.18 0.66
CA MET A 76 -22.05 -22.07 0.51
C MET A 76 -23.30 -21.33 0.06
N ILE A 77 -23.48 -20.08 0.46
CA ILE A 77 -24.65 -19.27 0.06
C ILE A 77 -24.56 -18.72 -1.36
N GLU A 78 -23.38 -18.69 -1.96
CA GLU A 78 -23.21 -18.29 -3.34
C GLU A 78 -23.95 -19.26 -4.27
N GLY A 79 -24.74 -18.72 -5.18
CA GLY A 79 -25.55 -19.50 -6.11
C GLY A 79 -26.76 -20.22 -5.49
N MET A 80 -27.03 -20.09 -4.18
CA MET A 80 -28.30 -20.55 -3.60
C MET A 80 -29.47 -19.75 -4.19
N LYS A 81 -30.59 -20.45 -4.42
CA LYS A 81 -31.85 -19.79 -4.78
C LYS A 81 -32.49 -19.24 -3.50
N TRP A 82 -32.31 -17.96 -3.29
CA TRP A 82 -33.03 -17.23 -2.23
C TRP A 82 -34.44 -16.92 -2.75
N ASN A 83 -35.44 -17.28 -1.98
CA ASN A 83 -36.80 -16.85 -2.29
C ASN A 83 -36.90 -15.35 -2.01
N SER A 84 -37.53 -14.61 -2.90
CA SER A 84 -37.80 -13.17 -2.75
C SER A 84 -38.86 -12.86 -1.68
N GLN A 85 -38.91 -13.68 -0.59
CA GLN A 85 -39.73 -13.40 0.57
C GLN A 85 -38.99 -12.39 1.46
N LEU A 86 -39.64 -11.29 1.73
CA LEU A 86 -39.11 -10.14 2.48
C LEU A 86 -38.38 -10.52 3.77
N GLU A 87 -38.90 -11.56 4.47
CA GLU A 87 -38.32 -12.04 5.74
C GLU A 87 -36.98 -12.76 5.57
N GLU A 88 -36.81 -13.57 4.52
CA GLU A 88 -35.56 -14.27 4.23
C GLU A 88 -34.47 -13.28 3.79
N ASP A 89 -34.83 -12.32 2.97
CA ASP A 89 -33.92 -11.26 2.51
C ASP A 89 -33.42 -10.40 3.69
N LEU A 90 -34.32 -10.02 4.61
CA LEU A 90 -33.96 -9.28 5.82
C LEU A 90 -33.06 -10.08 6.78
N ALA A 91 -33.32 -11.38 6.93
CA ALA A 91 -32.52 -12.23 7.79
C ALA A 91 -31.10 -12.41 7.24
N LEU A 92 -30.98 -12.58 5.90
CA LEU A 92 -29.69 -12.66 5.23
C LEU A 92 -28.93 -11.33 5.32
N GLN A 93 -29.57 -10.22 4.99
CA GLN A 93 -28.98 -8.89 5.11
C GLN A 93 -28.43 -8.64 6.51
N LYS A 94 -29.21 -8.92 7.57
CA LYS A 94 -28.79 -8.75 8.96
C LYS A 94 -27.61 -9.66 9.34
N ALA A 95 -27.59 -10.89 8.81
CA ALA A 95 -26.51 -11.83 9.08
C ALA A 95 -25.20 -11.37 8.42
N LEU A 96 -25.27 -10.92 7.16
CA LEU A 96 -24.10 -10.44 6.42
C LEU A 96 -23.61 -9.08 6.92
N ALA A 97 -24.51 -8.17 7.27
CA ALA A 97 -24.14 -6.89 7.87
C ALA A 97 -23.28 -7.04 9.14
N LYS A 98 -23.55 -8.04 9.97
CA LYS A 98 -22.73 -8.34 11.16
C LYS A 98 -21.31 -8.81 10.81
N LEU A 99 -21.11 -9.37 9.62
CA LEU A 99 -19.82 -9.88 9.18
C LEU A 99 -18.93 -8.78 8.56
N VAL A 100 -19.47 -7.59 8.32
CA VAL A 100 -18.68 -6.42 7.88
C VAL A 100 -17.58 -6.12 8.90
N ASP A 101 -17.92 -6.21 10.20
CA ASP A 101 -16.99 -5.98 11.31
C ASP A 101 -16.45 -7.28 11.92
N ASP A 102 -16.48 -8.39 11.18
CA ASP A 102 -15.98 -9.67 11.70
C ASP A 102 -14.50 -9.54 12.09
N GLN A 103 -14.15 -10.11 13.26
CA GLN A 103 -12.78 -10.04 13.78
C GLN A 103 -11.77 -10.77 12.88
N ASP A 104 -12.22 -11.78 12.12
CA ASP A 104 -11.37 -12.53 11.22
C ASP A 104 -11.33 -11.88 9.83
N ALA A 105 -10.14 -11.49 9.40
CA ALA A 105 -9.91 -10.83 8.10
C ALA A 105 -10.29 -11.72 6.90
N LYS A 106 -10.23 -13.05 7.03
CA LYS A 106 -10.62 -13.97 5.95
C LYS A 106 -12.14 -14.02 5.77
N VAL A 107 -12.88 -13.89 6.87
CA VAL A 107 -14.35 -13.79 6.83
C VAL A 107 -14.74 -12.49 6.11
N ARG A 108 -14.15 -11.35 6.46
CA ARG A 108 -14.42 -10.07 5.76
C ARG A 108 -14.06 -10.12 4.27
N LEU A 109 -12.91 -10.73 3.95
CA LEU A 109 -12.47 -10.88 2.56
C LEU A 109 -13.45 -11.77 1.77
N GLN A 110 -13.86 -12.92 2.33
CA GLN A 110 -14.83 -13.80 1.69
C GLN A 110 -16.20 -13.11 1.56
N LEU A 111 -16.60 -12.33 2.57
CA LEU A 111 -17.84 -11.53 2.51
C LEU A 111 -17.83 -10.58 1.31
N ALA A 112 -16.71 -9.87 1.09
CA ALA A 112 -16.57 -8.98 -0.04
C ALA A 112 -16.76 -9.71 -1.39
N CYS A 113 -16.16 -10.90 -1.55
CA CYS A 113 -16.35 -11.73 -2.74
C CYS A 113 -17.80 -12.20 -2.89
N THR A 114 -18.38 -12.71 -1.81
CA THR A 114 -19.76 -13.26 -1.80
C THR A 114 -20.80 -12.19 -2.13
N LEU A 115 -20.64 -10.96 -1.61
CA LEU A 115 -21.55 -9.85 -1.92
C LEU A 115 -21.62 -9.54 -3.43
N GLY A 116 -20.51 -9.73 -4.16
CA GLY A 116 -20.49 -9.56 -5.62
C GLY A 116 -21.35 -10.58 -6.40
N GLU A 117 -21.60 -11.74 -5.80
CA GLU A 117 -22.41 -12.81 -6.40
C GLU A 117 -23.92 -12.69 -6.04
N LEU A 118 -24.24 -11.91 -4.99
CA LEU A 118 -25.62 -11.72 -4.54
C LEU A 118 -26.30 -10.62 -5.37
N LYS A 119 -27.53 -10.90 -5.86
CA LYS A 119 -28.30 -9.96 -6.72
C LYS A 119 -29.24 -9.05 -5.92
N PHE A 120 -28.86 -8.66 -4.71
CA PHE A 120 -29.65 -7.78 -3.85
C PHE A 120 -29.09 -6.36 -3.88
N GLU A 121 -29.96 -5.36 -3.95
CA GLU A 121 -29.50 -3.95 -3.94
C GLU A 121 -28.71 -3.61 -2.68
N TRP A 122 -29.15 -4.09 -1.52
CA TRP A 122 -28.46 -3.86 -0.24
C TRP A 122 -27.04 -4.47 -0.16
N ALA A 123 -26.70 -5.42 -1.05
CA ALA A 123 -25.33 -5.95 -1.12
C ALA A 123 -24.32 -4.85 -1.51
N GLY A 124 -24.77 -3.89 -2.30
CA GLY A 124 -23.99 -2.71 -2.64
C GLY A 124 -23.69 -1.80 -1.43
N ASP A 125 -24.62 -1.69 -0.48
CA ASP A 125 -24.42 -0.92 0.76
C ASP A 125 -23.32 -1.56 1.62
N LEU A 126 -23.38 -2.86 1.82
CA LEU A 126 -22.38 -3.59 2.59
C LEU A 126 -21.00 -3.62 1.90
N LEU A 127 -20.97 -3.65 0.57
CA LEU A 127 -19.73 -3.49 -0.17
C LEU A 127 -19.12 -2.10 0.00
N ALA A 128 -19.96 -1.06 0.04
CA ALA A 128 -19.49 0.30 0.29
C ALA A 128 -18.89 0.43 1.71
N GLU A 129 -19.53 -0.15 2.72
CA GLU A 129 -19.01 -0.19 4.10
C GLU A 129 -17.68 -0.95 4.19
N LEU A 130 -17.58 -2.13 3.56
CA LEU A 130 -16.34 -2.91 3.53
C LEU A 130 -15.20 -2.17 2.81
N LEU A 131 -15.53 -1.47 1.73
CA LEU A 131 -14.56 -0.71 0.94
C LEU A 131 -14.06 0.51 1.70
N ASP A 132 -14.92 1.18 2.46
CA ASP A 132 -14.58 2.30 3.33
C ASP A 132 -13.68 1.85 4.51
N ALA A 133 -14.02 0.73 5.14
CA ALA A 133 -13.24 0.16 6.24
C ALA A 133 -11.93 -0.51 5.80
N ALA A 134 -11.72 -0.76 4.50
CA ALA A 134 -10.57 -1.47 4.00
C ALA A 134 -9.34 -0.56 3.94
N PRO A 135 -8.19 -0.94 4.56
CA PRO A 135 -6.96 -0.22 4.37
C PRO A 135 -6.58 -0.14 2.89
N ALA A 136 -6.01 1.01 2.48
CA ALA A 136 -5.58 1.21 1.11
C ALA A 136 -4.61 0.10 0.67
N ASP A 137 -4.76 -0.38 -0.56
CA ASP A 137 -3.96 -1.45 -1.16
C ASP A 137 -4.01 -2.80 -0.43
N SER A 138 -5.00 -2.99 0.46
CA SER A 138 -5.19 -4.26 1.18
C SER A 138 -5.87 -5.33 0.30
N PRO A 139 -5.70 -6.63 0.62
CA PRO A 139 -6.46 -7.69 -0.04
C PRO A 139 -7.98 -7.52 0.08
N LEU A 140 -8.47 -6.93 1.19
CA LEU A 140 -9.89 -6.65 1.40
C LEU A 140 -10.39 -5.60 0.40
N GLN A 141 -9.63 -4.50 0.20
CA GLN A 141 -9.97 -3.48 -0.79
C GLN A 141 -10.01 -4.08 -2.21
N GLY A 142 -9.02 -4.92 -2.54
CA GLY A 142 -9.00 -5.63 -3.83
C GLY A 142 -10.20 -6.54 -4.04
N ALA A 143 -10.59 -7.32 -3.02
CA ALA A 143 -11.75 -8.20 -3.07
C ALA A 143 -13.06 -7.41 -3.21
N ALA A 144 -13.25 -6.35 -2.42
CA ALA A 144 -14.43 -5.48 -2.51
C ALA A 144 -14.52 -4.83 -3.89
N MET A 145 -13.43 -4.27 -4.42
CA MET A 145 -13.40 -3.68 -5.76
C MET A 145 -13.70 -4.68 -6.87
N SER A 146 -13.26 -5.94 -6.76
CA SER A 146 -13.60 -6.99 -7.75
C SER A 146 -15.09 -7.30 -7.81
N SER A 147 -15.81 -7.02 -6.72
CA SER A 147 -17.23 -7.29 -6.53
C SER A 147 -18.15 -6.08 -6.80
N VAL A 148 -17.57 -4.91 -7.11
CA VAL A 148 -18.33 -3.65 -7.26
C VAL A 148 -19.20 -3.62 -8.53
N LEU A 149 -18.75 -4.19 -9.65
CA LEU A 149 -19.40 -3.96 -10.94
C LEU A 149 -20.90 -4.27 -10.98
N PRO A 150 -21.40 -5.39 -10.41
CA PRO A 150 -22.84 -5.66 -10.37
C PRO A 150 -23.64 -4.65 -9.54
N HIS A 151 -22.99 -3.96 -8.62
CA HIS A 151 -23.59 -3.06 -7.64
C HIS A 151 -23.10 -1.61 -7.75
N LEU A 152 -22.43 -1.25 -8.87
CA LEU A 152 -21.67 -0.01 -9.00
C LEU A 152 -22.47 1.24 -8.62
N GLU A 153 -23.71 1.38 -9.13
CA GLU A 153 -24.56 2.52 -8.80
C GLU A 153 -24.82 2.62 -7.30
N ARG A 154 -25.14 1.49 -6.66
CA ARG A 154 -25.47 1.44 -5.25
C ARG A 154 -24.25 1.68 -4.37
N VAL A 155 -23.12 1.05 -4.70
CA VAL A 155 -21.85 1.29 -4.00
C VAL A 155 -21.46 2.76 -4.07
N CYS A 156 -21.51 3.37 -5.26
CA CYS A 156 -21.18 4.78 -5.40
C CYS A 156 -22.16 5.71 -4.66
N ALA A 157 -23.43 5.35 -4.55
CA ALA A 157 -24.42 6.15 -3.82
C ALA A 157 -24.32 5.98 -2.30
N ALA A 158 -23.96 4.79 -1.83
CA ALA A 158 -23.88 4.43 -0.43
C ALA A 158 -22.47 4.62 0.17
N PHE A 159 -21.46 4.92 -0.66
CA PHE A 159 -20.09 5.06 -0.18
C PHE A 159 -20.06 6.13 0.92
N PRO A 160 -19.58 5.78 2.14
CA PRO A 160 -19.68 6.69 3.27
C PRO A 160 -18.89 7.96 3.04
N GLU A 161 -19.41 9.02 3.61
CA GLU A 161 -18.74 10.32 3.61
C GLU A 161 -17.58 10.39 4.64
N SER A 162 -16.95 9.29 5.04
CA SER A 162 -15.85 9.30 6.00
C SER A 162 -14.67 10.10 5.44
N GLY A 163 -14.27 11.14 6.14
CA GLY A 163 -13.21 12.06 5.70
C GLY A 163 -11.78 11.56 5.94
N GLU A 164 -11.57 10.24 6.08
CA GLU A 164 -10.24 9.70 6.29
C GLU A 164 -9.42 9.73 4.99
N PRO A 165 -8.21 10.33 5.00
CA PRO A 165 -7.38 10.47 3.80
C PRO A 165 -7.01 9.14 3.13
N GLU A 166 -7.01 8.05 3.90
CA GLU A 166 -6.68 6.71 3.41
C GLU A 166 -7.75 6.15 2.45
N ASN A 167 -8.99 6.62 2.53
CA ASN A 167 -10.11 6.16 1.71
C ASN A 167 -10.19 6.87 0.34
N ASN A 168 -9.40 7.91 0.12
CA ASN A 168 -9.37 8.66 -1.15
C ASN A 168 -9.07 7.75 -2.35
N LYS A 169 -8.24 6.71 -2.18
CA LYS A 169 -7.91 5.76 -3.25
C LYS A 169 -9.12 4.96 -3.73
N ALA A 170 -10.02 4.57 -2.83
CA ALA A 170 -11.23 3.83 -3.19
C ALA A 170 -12.13 4.66 -4.12
N ILE A 171 -12.31 5.94 -3.84
CA ILE A 171 -13.08 6.87 -4.70
C ILE A 171 -12.46 6.96 -6.10
N GLY A 172 -11.13 7.08 -6.20
CA GLY A 172 -10.44 7.09 -7.49
C GLY A 172 -10.69 5.79 -8.28
N MET A 173 -10.69 4.63 -7.61
CA MET A 173 -11.01 3.35 -8.26
C MET A 173 -12.48 3.28 -8.71
N LEU A 174 -13.41 3.74 -7.89
CA LEU A 174 -14.83 3.81 -8.24
C LEU A 174 -15.05 4.74 -9.44
N PHE A 175 -14.39 5.90 -9.50
CA PHE A 175 -14.44 6.77 -10.69
C PHE A 175 -13.92 6.08 -11.95
N ARG A 176 -12.81 5.35 -11.86
CA ARG A 176 -12.27 4.56 -12.99
C ARG A 176 -13.30 3.55 -13.49
N CYS A 177 -13.98 2.83 -12.60
CA CYS A 177 -15.03 1.88 -12.93
C CYS A 177 -16.24 2.59 -13.57
N ALA A 178 -16.73 3.67 -12.97
CA ALA A 178 -17.89 4.42 -13.46
C ALA A 178 -17.63 5.04 -14.85
N LEU A 179 -16.44 5.61 -15.06
CA LEU A 179 -16.06 6.16 -16.37
C LEU A 179 -15.83 5.06 -17.42
N ALA A 180 -15.25 3.92 -17.06
CA ALA A 180 -15.02 2.80 -17.98
C ALA A 180 -16.34 2.16 -18.44
N THR A 181 -17.32 2.06 -17.53
CA THR A 181 -18.65 1.51 -17.82
C THR A 181 -19.63 2.56 -18.38
N LYS A 182 -19.24 3.83 -18.43
CA LYS A 182 -20.09 4.98 -18.80
C LYS A 182 -21.38 5.05 -17.96
N ASN A 183 -21.28 4.71 -16.68
CA ASN A 183 -22.43 4.69 -15.78
C ASN A 183 -22.69 6.09 -15.22
N GLU A 184 -23.61 6.83 -15.84
CA GLU A 184 -23.91 8.22 -15.50
C GLU A 184 -24.42 8.38 -14.05
N LYS A 185 -25.20 7.43 -13.53
CA LYS A 185 -25.70 7.49 -12.15
C LYS A 185 -24.58 7.32 -11.13
N ALA A 186 -23.68 6.37 -11.38
CA ALA A 186 -22.50 6.18 -10.52
C ALA A 186 -21.59 7.42 -10.55
N ILE A 187 -21.37 8.01 -11.74
CA ILE A 187 -20.60 9.25 -11.90
C ILE A 187 -21.27 10.39 -11.11
N SER A 188 -22.58 10.56 -11.24
CA SER A 188 -23.35 11.61 -10.55
C SER A 188 -23.28 11.45 -9.03
N ALA A 189 -23.43 10.21 -8.52
CA ALA A 189 -23.32 9.92 -7.09
C ALA A 189 -21.93 10.26 -6.54
N LEU A 190 -20.87 9.86 -7.25
CA LEU A 190 -19.50 10.17 -6.82
C LEU A 190 -19.19 11.67 -6.89
N LEU A 191 -19.64 12.37 -7.92
CA LEU A 191 -19.43 13.82 -8.03
C LEU A 191 -20.09 14.60 -6.89
N SER A 192 -21.27 14.16 -6.44
CA SER A 192 -21.95 14.76 -5.29
C SER A 192 -21.13 14.63 -3.99
N GLN A 193 -20.38 13.56 -3.84
CA GLN A 193 -19.50 13.33 -2.69
C GLN A 193 -18.18 14.10 -2.79
N VAL A 194 -17.62 14.22 -3.99
CA VAL A 194 -16.38 14.99 -4.22
C VAL A 194 -16.55 16.46 -3.86
N GLU A 195 -17.72 17.04 -4.13
CA GLU A 195 -18.03 18.42 -3.73
C GLU A 195 -17.96 18.61 -2.21
N ALA A 196 -18.46 17.63 -1.47
CA ALA A 196 -18.54 17.72 -0.01
C ALA A 196 -17.16 17.59 0.69
N LYS A 197 -16.15 16.91 0.08
CA LYS A 197 -15.04 16.35 0.86
C LYS A 197 -13.64 16.34 0.26
N MET A 198 -13.25 17.22 -0.58
CA MET A 198 -11.83 17.31 -0.98
C MET A 198 -11.24 16.14 -1.82
N HIS A 199 -12.06 15.25 -2.36
CA HIS A 199 -11.61 14.20 -3.27
C HIS A 199 -11.42 14.68 -4.72
N PHE A 200 -11.33 15.98 -4.88
CA PHE A 200 -11.19 16.63 -6.18
C PHE A 200 -9.90 16.22 -6.90
N GLU A 201 -8.82 16.04 -6.15
CA GLU A 201 -7.53 15.59 -6.71
C GLU A 201 -7.62 14.21 -7.33
N GLU A 202 -8.36 13.29 -6.71
CA GLU A 202 -8.56 11.94 -7.22
C GLU A 202 -9.34 11.95 -8.55
N LEU A 203 -10.38 12.78 -8.65
CA LEU A 203 -11.08 12.97 -9.92
C LEU A 203 -10.14 13.52 -10.99
N LEU A 204 -9.38 14.58 -10.69
CA LEU A 204 -8.43 15.16 -11.65
C LEU A 204 -7.37 14.14 -12.08
N ALA A 205 -6.87 13.33 -11.15
CA ALA A 205 -5.91 12.27 -11.46
C ALA A 205 -6.51 11.22 -12.42
N VAL A 206 -7.75 10.79 -12.18
CA VAL A 206 -8.44 9.82 -13.05
C VAL A 206 -8.74 10.42 -14.42
N LEU A 207 -9.12 11.70 -14.50
CA LEU A 207 -9.32 12.40 -15.76
C LEU A 207 -8.01 12.52 -16.55
N ASP A 208 -6.91 12.82 -15.87
CA ASP A 208 -5.59 12.90 -16.50
C ASP A 208 -5.14 11.55 -17.10
N GLU A 209 -5.35 10.43 -16.41
CA GLU A 209 -5.12 9.08 -16.93
C GLU A 209 -5.91 8.82 -18.25
N LYS A 210 -7.08 9.43 -18.38
CA LYS A 210 -7.93 9.35 -19.58
C LYS A 210 -7.60 10.42 -20.62
N ASN A 211 -6.58 11.24 -20.41
CA ASN A 211 -6.25 12.40 -21.22
C ASN A 211 -7.40 13.41 -21.36
N LEU A 212 -8.23 13.54 -20.32
CA LEU A 212 -9.35 14.46 -20.24
C LEU A 212 -9.02 15.62 -19.29
N SER A 213 -9.34 16.86 -19.69
CA SER A 213 -9.39 17.99 -18.75
C SER A 213 -10.76 18.03 -18.06
N LEU A 214 -10.83 18.72 -16.91
CA LEU A 214 -12.10 18.94 -16.22
C LEU A 214 -13.13 19.63 -17.14
N ALA A 215 -12.69 20.61 -17.93
CA ALA A 215 -13.55 21.34 -18.89
C ALA A 215 -14.07 20.42 -20.01
N ALA A 216 -13.24 19.48 -20.51
CA ALA A 216 -13.67 18.51 -21.50
C ALA A 216 -14.62 17.47 -20.90
N PHE A 217 -14.39 17.06 -19.67
CA PHE A 217 -15.27 16.16 -18.92
C PHE A 217 -16.63 16.81 -18.62
N ALA A 218 -16.66 18.07 -18.23
CA ALA A 218 -17.88 18.82 -17.97
C ALA A 218 -18.87 18.78 -19.16
N LYS A 219 -18.37 18.77 -20.39
CA LYS A 219 -19.21 18.69 -21.61
C LYS A 219 -19.88 17.32 -21.80
N GLN A 220 -19.34 16.28 -21.14
CA GLN A 220 -19.85 14.91 -21.24
C GLN A 220 -20.86 14.58 -20.13
N VAL A 221 -20.90 15.38 -19.06
CA VAL A 221 -21.82 15.18 -17.94
C VAL A 221 -23.20 15.70 -18.33
N THR A 222 -24.21 14.82 -18.36
CA THR A 222 -25.59 15.13 -18.76
C THR A 222 -26.50 15.37 -17.54
N ASP A 223 -26.25 14.71 -16.43
CA ASP A 223 -27.01 14.87 -15.19
C ASP A 223 -26.84 16.28 -14.61
N ALA A 224 -27.93 16.92 -14.20
CA ALA A 224 -27.93 18.31 -13.74
C ALA A 224 -27.16 18.52 -12.42
N LYS A 225 -27.28 17.58 -11.47
CA LYS A 225 -26.58 17.67 -10.19
C LYS A 225 -25.07 17.43 -10.36
N ALA A 226 -24.72 16.43 -11.16
CA ALA A 226 -23.34 16.16 -11.51
C ALA A 226 -22.70 17.35 -12.24
N ARG A 227 -23.45 18.01 -13.14
CA ARG A 227 -22.99 19.21 -13.83
C ARG A 227 -22.73 20.36 -12.84
N GLU A 228 -23.65 20.62 -11.92
CA GLU A 228 -23.48 21.63 -10.87
C GLU A 228 -22.22 21.37 -10.03
N ALA A 229 -21.98 20.11 -9.65
CA ALA A 229 -20.78 19.74 -8.90
C ALA A 229 -19.50 20.00 -9.71
N VAL A 230 -19.46 19.63 -10.99
CA VAL A 230 -18.31 19.90 -11.88
C VAL A 230 -18.10 21.40 -12.07
N ASP A 231 -19.17 22.20 -12.22
CA ASP A 231 -19.07 23.67 -12.37
C ASP A 231 -18.50 24.31 -11.09
N LYS A 232 -18.88 23.84 -9.89
CA LYS A 232 -18.29 24.29 -8.62
C LYS A 232 -16.81 23.93 -8.52
N MET A 233 -16.45 22.72 -8.96
CA MET A 233 -15.04 22.30 -9.02
C MET A 233 -14.23 23.19 -9.98
N ALA A 234 -14.79 23.51 -11.15
CA ALA A 234 -14.16 24.39 -12.11
C ALA A 234 -13.96 25.80 -11.53
N ALA A 235 -14.96 26.33 -10.82
CA ALA A 235 -14.84 27.61 -10.12
C ALA A 235 -13.75 27.59 -9.04
N ARG A 236 -13.63 26.51 -8.27
CA ARG A 236 -12.57 26.33 -7.25
C ARG A 236 -11.18 26.24 -7.89
N LEU A 237 -11.06 25.55 -9.02
CA LEU A 237 -9.82 25.47 -9.78
C LEU A 237 -9.41 26.85 -10.32
N GLN A 238 -10.37 27.61 -10.84
CA GLN A 238 -10.14 28.98 -11.30
C GLN A 238 -9.71 29.91 -10.15
N GLN A 239 -10.38 29.84 -9.00
CA GLN A 239 -9.99 30.58 -7.79
C GLN A 239 -8.56 30.26 -7.35
N ALA A 240 -8.18 28.96 -7.37
CA ALA A 240 -6.81 28.53 -7.09
C ALA A 240 -5.82 29.14 -8.10
N ALA A 241 -6.18 29.16 -9.39
CA ALA A 241 -5.34 29.73 -10.46
C ALA A 241 -5.17 31.25 -10.32
N ASP A 242 -6.19 31.97 -9.86
CA ASP A 242 -6.14 33.43 -9.65
C ASP A 242 -5.32 33.78 -8.41
N SER A 243 -5.40 32.98 -7.36
CA SER A 243 -4.70 33.23 -6.09
C SER A 243 -3.21 32.82 -6.11
N ILE A 244 -2.77 32.04 -7.08
CA ILE A 244 -1.45 31.39 -7.06
C ILE A 244 -0.26 32.37 -7.04
N GLN A 245 -0.43 33.56 -7.61
CA GLN A 245 0.63 34.60 -7.65
C GLN A 245 0.67 35.45 -6.40
N THR A 246 -0.47 35.64 -5.73
CA THR A 246 -0.62 36.55 -4.60
C THR A 246 -0.51 35.86 -3.25
N ALA A 247 -1.18 34.74 -3.09
CA ALA A 247 -1.25 33.97 -1.85
C ALA A 247 -1.39 32.46 -2.13
N PRO A 248 -0.36 31.79 -2.67
CA PRO A 248 -0.43 30.36 -2.97
C PRO A 248 -0.57 29.54 -1.68
N THR A 249 -1.63 28.75 -1.57
CA THR A 249 -1.77 27.72 -0.54
C THR A 249 -1.28 26.37 -1.08
N MET A 250 -0.84 25.45 -0.21
CA MET A 250 -0.45 24.11 -0.67
C MET A 250 -1.60 23.38 -1.34
N GLU A 251 -2.82 23.56 -0.85
CA GLU A 251 -4.02 23.02 -1.46
C GLU A 251 -4.19 23.51 -2.91
N SER A 252 -4.08 24.83 -3.15
CA SER A 252 -4.18 25.38 -4.49
C SER A 252 -3.08 24.89 -5.43
N LEU A 253 -1.84 24.75 -4.91
CA LEU A 253 -0.72 24.22 -5.68
C LEU A 253 -0.92 22.77 -6.11
N VAL A 254 -1.35 21.91 -5.18
CA VAL A 254 -1.60 20.48 -5.45
C VAL A 254 -2.77 20.32 -6.42
N LEU A 255 -3.82 21.10 -6.24
CA LEU A 255 -4.99 21.11 -7.10
C LEU A 255 -4.63 21.46 -8.56
N LEU A 256 -3.92 22.57 -8.76
CA LEU A 256 -3.48 23.01 -10.08
C LEU A 256 -2.45 22.09 -10.72
N ALA A 257 -1.59 21.46 -9.90
CA ALA A 257 -0.64 20.46 -10.38
C ALA A 257 -1.33 19.17 -10.84
N SER A 258 -2.50 18.88 -10.31
CA SER A 258 -3.30 17.71 -10.68
C SER A 258 -4.15 17.97 -11.91
N ASP A 259 -4.50 19.22 -12.21
CA ASP A 259 -5.24 19.58 -13.41
C ASP A 259 -4.34 19.67 -14.65
N ARG A 260 -4.76 19.00 -15.72
CA ARG A 260 -4.00 18.92 -16.97
C ARG A 260 -3.75 20.28 -17.63
N GLU A 261 -4.73 21.17 -17.61
CA GLU A 261 -4.65 22.48 -18.29
C GLU A 261 -3.70 23.45 -17.57
N HIS A 262 -3.61 23.35 -16.22
CA HIS A 262 -2.77 24.22 -15.39
C HIS A 262 -1.35 23.70 -15.19
N ARG A 263 -1.08 22.46 -15.55
CA ARG A 263 0.19 21.74 -15.25
C ARG A 263 1.43 22.47 -15.77
N GLU A 264 1.41 22.98 -17.00
CA GLU A 264 2.57 23.68 -17.55
C GLU A 264 2.84 25.00 -16.85
N ARG A 265 1.79 25.73 -16.48
CA ARG A 265 1.90 26.93 -15.66
C ARG A 265 2.50 26.61 -14.28
N MET A 266 2.07 25.50 -13.68
CA MET A 266 2.62 25.03 -12.40
C MET A 266 4.09 24.70 -12.50
N LYS A 267 4.53 23.97 -13.55
CA LYS A 267 5.94 23.68 -13.78
C LYS A 267 6.80 24.95 -13.82
N ALA A 268 6.30 26.00 -14.47
CA ALA A 268 7.02 27.27 -14.58
C ALA A 268 7.15 28.00 -13.23
N LEU A 269 6.20 27.81 -12.29
CA LEU A 269 6.22 28.45 -10.96
C LEU A 269 7.05 27.70 -9.91
N LEU A 270 7.30 26.39 -10.10
CA LEU A 270 7.99 25.56 -9.11
C LEU A 270 9.37 26.07 -8.71
N PRO A 271 10.25 26.60 -9.60
CA PRO A 271 11.55 27.13 -9.19
C PRO A 271 11.43 28.29 -8.19
N GLU A 272 10.52 29.23 -8.43
CA GLU A 272 10.28 30.37 -7.53
C GLU A 272 9.70 29.94 -6.19
N LEU A 273 8.73 29.01 -6.22
CA LEU A 273 8.12 28.44 -5.00
C LEU A 273 9.15 27.69 -4.17
N TRP A 274 10.01 26.91 -4.82
CA TRP A 274 11.10 26.21 -4.17
C TRP A 274 12.10 27.16 -3.52
N ALA A 275 12.53 28.19 -4.24
CA ALA A 275 13.46 29.19 -3.73
C ALA A 275 12.90 29.92 -2.49
N LYS A 276 11.59 30.22 -2.50
CA LYS A 276 10.92 30.92 -1.38
C LYS A 276 10.69 30.02 -0.16
N THR A 277 10.35 28.76 -0.36
CA THR A 277 9.84 27.91 0.73
C THR A 277 10.81 26.80 1.15
N GLY A 278 11.56 26.20 0.22
CA GLY A 278 12.35 25.01 0.46
C GLY A 278 11.56 23.85 1.08
N ASN A 279 10.25 23.82 0.85
CA ASN A 279 9.31 22.94 1.52
C ASN A 279 9.30 21.53 0.87
N ALA A 280 9.24 20.47 1.70
CA ALA A 280 9.15 19.10 1.24
C ALA A 280 7.90 18.81 0.36
N GLU A 281 6.81 19.57 0.55
CA GLU A 281 5.61 19.42 -0.28
C GLU A 281 5.82 19.98 -1.69
N VAL A 282 6.52 21.13 -1.82
CA VAL A 282 6.93 21.63 -3.14
C VAL A 282 7.84 20.62 -3.84
N LEU A 283 8.72 19.95 -3.08
CA LEU A 283 9.58 18.90 -3.61
C LEU A 283 8.78 17.71 -4.19
N ARG A 284 7.66 17.34 -3.54
CA ARG A 284 6.74 16.33 -4.07
C ARG A 284 6.11 16.75 -5.40
N LEU A 285 5.74 18.03 -5.53
CA LEU A 285 5.21 18.57 -6.78
C LEU A 285 6.28 18.58 -7.88
N VAL A 286 7.52 18.91 -7.53
CA VAL A 286 8.66 18.83 -8.46
C VAL A 286 8.86 17.40 -8.94
N ALA A 287 8.82 16.42 -8.04
CA ALA A 287 8.91 15.00 -8.39
C ALA A 287 7.78 14.55 -9.32
N LYS A 288 6.53 15.01 -9.04
CA LYS A 288 5.34 14.68 -9.83
C LYS A 288 5.36 15.32 -11.22
N LEU A 289 5.72 16.59 -11.30
CA LEU A 289 5.60 17.38 -12.53
C LEU A 289 6.86 17.38 -13.39
N GLN A 290 8.00 17.05 -12.82
CA GLN A 290 9.31 16.97 -13.50
C GLN A 290 9.60 18.19 -14.40
N PRO A 291 9.64 19.42 -13.83
CA PRO A 291 9.86 20.62 -14.61
C PRO A 291 11.24 20.63 -15.26
N GLN A 292 11.35 21.32 -16.39
CA GLN A 292 12.65 21.57 -17.02
C GLN A 292 13.55 22.37 -16.06
N GLY A 293 14.84 22.07 -16.02
CA GLY A 293 15.77 22.71 -15.08
C GLY A 293 15.60 22.27 -13.63
N GLY A 294 14.86 21.16 -13.36
CA GLY A 294 14.59 20.66 -12.02
C GLY A 294 15.86 20.37 -11.21
N VAL A 295 16.89 19.84 -11.84
CA VAL A 295 18.18 19.53 -11.18
C VAL A 295 18.87 20.81 -10.72
N GLU A 296 18.89 21.82 -11.57
CA GLU A 296 19.56 23.08 -11.32
C GLU A 296 18.98 23.81 -10.11
N PHE A 297 17.68 24.06 -10.11
CA PHE A 297 17.06 24.82 -9.02
C PHE A 297 16.93 24.01 -7.71
N LEU A 298 16.81 22.67 -7.77
CA LEU A 298 16.78 21.83 -6.56
C LEU A 298 18.14 21.83 -5.85
N LEU A 299 19.23 21.87 -6.58
CA LEU A 299 20.59 21.89 -6.04
C LEU A 299 21.05 23.32 -5.66
N GLU A 300 20.32 24.36 -6.06
CA GLU A 300 20.64 25.71 -5.64
C GLU A 300 20.55 25.86 -4.13
N GLY A 301 21.59 26.47 -3.52
CA GLY A 301 21.66 26.61 -2.07
C GLY A 301 21.87 25.30 -1.32
N TRP A 302 22.42 24.27 -1.96
CA TRP A 302 22.64 22.92 -1.38
C TRP A 302 23.28 22.95 -0.01
N ASP A 303 24.37 23.75 0.17
CA ASP A 303 25.12 23.77 1.42
C ASP A 303 24.36 24.40 2.61
N GLN A 304 23.34 25.18 2.32
CA GLN A 304 22.45 25.75 3.36
C GLN A 304 21.28 24.83 3.70
N ARG A 305 21.04 23.76 2.93
CA ARG A 305 19.94 22.81 3.19
C ARG A 305 20.26 21.87 4.34
N THR A 306 19.25 21.51 5.11
CA THR A 306 19.39 20.51 6.19
C THR A 306 19.76 19.14 5.61
N PRO A 307 20.48 18.29 6.36
CA PRO A 307 20.80 16.93 5.92
C PRO A 307 19.56 16.14 5.48
N ALA A 308 18.46 16.23 6.23
CA ALA A 308 17.20 15.56 5.90
C ALA A 308 16.63 16.02 4.56
N LEU A 309 16.64 17.34 4.30
CA LEU A 309 16.15 17.88 3.05
C LEU A 309 17.06 17.51 1.87
N ARG A 310 18.38 17.46 2.07
CA ARG A 310 19.33 16.97 1.05
C ARG A 310 19.02 15.53 0.61
N VAL A 311 18.71 14.65 1.56
CA VAL A 311 18.30 13.27 1.26
C VAL A 311 17.03 13.25 0.40
N GLN A 312 16.03 14.04 0.76
CA GLN A 312 14.78 14.12 -0.01
C GLN A 312 15.01 14.68 -1.43
N ILE A 313 15.88 15.69 -1.58
CA ILE A 313 16.26 16.23 -2.89
C ILE A 313 16.94 15.13 -3.72
N LEU A 314 17.92 14.40 -3.15
CA LEU A 314 18.59 13.31 -3.86
C LEU A 314 17.59 12.24 -4.31
N GLU A 315 16.71 11.76 -3.43
CA GLU A 315 15.70 10.78 -3.81
C GLU A 315 14.77 11.30 -4.92
N THR A 316 14.41 12.59 -4.88
CA THR A 316 13.65 13.24 -5.95
C THR A 316 14.41 13.22 -7.28
N LEU A 317 15.69 13.57 -7.28
CA LEU A 317 16.52 13.57 -8.48
C LEU A 317 16.79 12.15 -9.02
N LEU A 318 16.77 11.15 -8.14
CA LEU A 318 16.95 9.73 -8.49
C LEU A 318 15.67 9.05 -8.99
N SER A 319 14.54 9.73 -8.93
CA SER A 319 13.26 9.20 -9.45
C SER A 319 13.15 9.24 -10.99
N ASN A 320 14.09 9.90 -11.66
CA ASN A 320 14.13 10.07 -13.12
C ASN A 320 15.55 9.87 -13.64
N ASP A 321 15.72 9.03 -14.65
CA ASP A 321 17.04 8.70 -15.22
C ASP A 321 17.77 9.92 -15.80
N ALA A 322 17.06 10.84 -16.45
CA ALA A 322 17.68 12.04 -17.00
C ALA A 322 18.22 12.95 -15.88
N TRP A 323 17.46 13.08 -14.79
CA TRP A 323 17.89 13.83 -13.61
C TRP A 323 19.01 13.12 -12.86
N THR A 324 18.96 11.78 -12.76
CA THR A 324 20.05 10.97 -12.20
C THR A 324 21.36 11.19 -12.96
N LEU A 325 21.32 11.16 -14.30
CA LEU A 325 22.51 11.42 -15.13
C LEU A 325 23.02 12.87 -14.97
N ALA A 326 22.12 13.84 -14.85
CA ALA A 326 22.49 15.22 -14.61
C ALA A 326 23.10 15.41 -13.21
N LEU A 327 22.52 14.78 -12.18
CA LEU A 327 23.06 14.78 -10.81
C LEU A 327 24.46 14.17 -10.75
N LEU A 328 24.70 13.03 -11.39
CA LEU A 328 26.00 12.36 -11.40
C LEU A 328 27.14 13.20 -12.04
N LYS A 329 26.80 14.23 -12.79
CA LYS A 329 27.76 15.21 -13.33
C LYS A 329 28.02 16.36 -12.37
N ARG A 330 27.39 16.41 -11.22
CA ARG A 330 27.47 17.47 -10.22
C ARG A 330 28.25 17.01 -8.98
N PRO A 331 28.96 17.90 -8.29
CA PRO A 331 29.69 17.56 -7.07
C PRO A 331 28.77 17.07 -5.94
N GLU A 332 27.52 17.52 -5.92
CA GLU A 332 26.52 17.14 -4.93
C GLU A 332 26.22 15.63 -4.95
N ALA A 333 26.43 14.94 -6.07
CA ALA A 333 26.32 13.49 -6.15
C ALA A 333 27.20 12.77 -5.12
N LYS A 334 28.37 13.34 -4.79
CA LYS A 334 29.28 12.77 -3.79
C LYS A 334 28.72 12.80 -2.36
N SER A 335 27.68 13.59 -2.11
CA SER A 335 26.95 13.62 -0.84
C SER A 335 25.96 12.46 -0.67
N ALA A 336 25.76 11.63 -1.71
CA ALA A 336 24.96 10.43 -1.61
C ALA A 336 25.54 9.50 -0.55
N ASP A 337 24.65 8.87 0.23
CA ASP A 337 25.05 7.85 1.20
C ASP A 337 25.54 6.56 0.52
N ALA A 338 26.08 5.64 1.31
CA ALA A 338 26.65 4.40 0.80
C ALA A 338 25.60 3.53 0.08
N ALA A 339 24.35 3.47 0.58
CA ALA A 339 23.28 2.71 -0.05
C ALA A 339 22.91 3.30 -1.41
N THR A 340 22.75 4.61 -1.48
CA THR A 340 22.47 5.34 -2.73
C THR A 340 23.60 5.16 -3.76
N ARG A 341 24.87 5.24 -3.32
CA ARG A 341 26.03 4.96 -4.19
C ARG A 341 26.00 3.53 -4.74
N ALA A 342 25.82 2.54 -3.86
CA ALA A 342 25.72 1.14 -4.25
C ALA A 342 24.57 0.88 -5.23
N ARG A 343 23.41 1.51 -5.00
CA ARG A 343 22.27 1.50 -5.91
C ARG A 343 22.63 2.05 -7.29
N LEU A 344 23.28 3.20 -7.34
CA LEU A 344 23.67 3.84 -8.59
C LEU A 344 24.72 3.03 -9.36
N MET A 345 25.71 2.46 -8.69
CA MET A 345 26.73 1.59 -9.32
C MET A 345 26.13 0.28 -9.86
N LYS A 346 25.02 -0.21 -9.26
CA LYS A 346 24.27 -1.40 -9.73
C LYS A 346 23.02 -1.04 -10.54
N HIS A 347 22.93 0.20 -11.05
CA HIS A 347 21.77 0.65 -11.79
C HIS A 347 21.52 -0.20 -13.05
N PRO A 348 20.24 -0.55 -13.39
CA PRO A 348 19.94 -1.37 -14.58
C PRO A 348 20.41 -0.77 -15.90
N LYS A 349 20.45 0.56 -15.99
CA LYS A 349 20.97 1.27 -17.16
C LYS A 349 22.48 1.42 -17.07
N LYS A 350 23.20 0.79 -18.00
CA LYS A 350 24.67 0.78 -18.04
C LYS A 350 25.31 2.17 -18.03
N ASN A 351 24.72 3.15 -18.74
CA ASN A 351 25.24 4.51 -18.77
C ASN A 351 25.20 5.21 -17.40
N ILE A 352 24.18 4.93 -16.57
CA ILE A 352 24.11 5.43 -15.19
C ILE A 352 25.11 4.69 -14.31
N ALA A 353 25.14 3.35 -14.37
CA ALA A 353 26.05 2.53 -13.58
C ALA A 353 27.51 2.90 -13.83
N SER A 354 27.95 2.96 -15.11
CA SER A 354 29.35 3.29 -15.47
C SER A 354 29.72 4.74 -15.10
N LEU A 355 28.77 5.67 -15.13
CA LEU A 355 29.03 7.03 -14.67
C LEU A 355 29.14 7.08 -13.14
N ALA A 356 28.28 6.35 -12.43
CA ALA A 356 28.32 6.25 -10.98
C ALA A 356 29.63 5.60 -10.48
N GLU A 357 30.09 4.52 -11.13
CA GLU A 357 31.38 3.91 -10.83
C GLU A 357 32.52 4.94 -10.90
N LYS A 358 32.58 5.74 -11.96
CA LYS A 358 33.59 6.80 -12.11
C LYS A 358 33.49 7.90 -11.06
N VAL A 359 32.25 8.32 -10.72
CA VAL A 359 32.04 9.40 -9.73
C VAL A 359 32.41 8.95 -8.32
N PHE A 360 32.23 7.66 -8.01
CA PHE A 360 32.45 7.08 -6.70
C PHE A 360 33.73 6.23 -6.60
N GLU A 361 34.56 6.18 -7.64
CA GLU A 361 35.78 5.38 -7.73
C GLU A 361 36.76 5.64 -6.56
N ASP A 362 36.88 6.90 -6.13
CA ASP A 362 37.71 7.29 -4.99
C ASP A 362 37.08 6.96 -3.62
N SER A 363 35.82 6.48 -3.60
CA SER A 363 35.09 6.13 -2.39
C SER A 363 35.04 4.62 -2.13
N THR A 364 35.90 3.82 -2.78
CA THR A 364 36.03 2.38 -2.52
C THR A 364 36.49 2.19 -1.09
N SER A 365 35.50 1.97 -0.24
CA SER A 365 35.70 1.61 1.16
C SER A 365 36.52 0.33 1.25
N ALA A 366 37.39 0.29 2.25
CA ALA A 366 37.89 -0.94 2.84
C ALA A 366 36.78 -2.00 2.79
N THR A 367 37.09 -3.23 2.40
CA THR A 367 36.11 -4.30 2.35
C THR A 367 35.32 -4.31 3.66
N ARG A 368 33.98 -4.49 3.64
CA ARG A 368 33.14 -4.48 4.85
C ARG A 368 33.72 -5.36 5.95
N ALA A 369 34.39 -6.47 5.58
CA ALA A 369 35.13 -7.31 6.50
C ALA A 369 36.21 -6.54 7.32
N ALA A 370 36.95 -5.61 6.70
CA ALA A 370 37.93 -4.79 7.42
C ALA A 370 37.28 -3.79 8.38
N VAL A 371 36.09 -3.28 8.02
CA VAL A 371 35.30 -2.40 8.91
C VAL A 371 34.81 -3.21 10.12
N VAL A 372 34.23 -4.39 9.89
CA VAL A 372 33.79 -5.30 10.95
C VAL A 372 34.95 -5.61 11.90
N GLU A 373 36.12 -5.99 11.40
CA GLU A 373 37.32 -6.26 12.22
C GLU A 373 37.73 -5.03 13.04
N LYS A 374 37.73 -3.83 12.48
CA LYS A 374 38.04 -2.59 13.18
C LYS A 374 37.10 -2.33 14.36
N PHE A 375 35.84 -2.74 14.26
CA PHE A 375 34.82 -2.51 15.28
C PHE A 375 34.62 -3.70 16.25
N LYS A 376 35.22 -4.87 16.01
CA LYS A 376 35.18 -6.02 16.95
C LYS A 376 35.53 -5.69 18.40
N PRO A 377 36.43 -4.73 18.68
CA PRO A 377 36.68 -4.34 20.07
C PRO A 377 35.43 -3.89 20.83
N ALA A 378 34.39 -3.38 20.12
CA ALA A 378 33.11 -3.00 20.73
C ALA A 378 32.47 -4.16 21.53
N LEU A 379 32.64 -5.41 21.08
CA LEU A 379 32.09 -6.60 21.76
C LEU A 379 32.70 -6.85 23.16
N LYS A 380 33.85 -6.25 23.46
CA LYS A 380 34.54 -6.36 24.75
C LYS A 380 34.34 -5.15 25.64
N LEU A 381 33.72 -4.08 25.11
CA LEU A 381 33.48 -2.85 25.87
C LEU A 381 32.16 -2.97 26.65
N GLN A 382 32.14 -2.35 27.82
CA GLN A 382 30.91 -2.21 28.58
C GLN A 382 30.03 -1.14 27.94
N GLY A 383 28.87 -1.55 27.40
CA GLY A 383 27.89 -0.66 26.79
C GLY A 383 26.98 -0.01 27.85
N ASP A 384 26.53 1.21 27.57
CA ASP A 384 25.54 1.95 28.34
C ASP A 384 24.29 2.20 27.51
N ALA A 385 23.15 1.60 27.91
CA ALA A 385 21.90 1.69 27.18
C ALA A 385 21.33 3.13 27.08
N THR A 386 21.69 4.01 28.04
CA THR A 386 21.22 5.41 28.02
C THR A 386 21.93 6.20 26.90
N ARG A 387 23.25 6.04 26.78
CA ARG A 387 24.01 6.60 25.67
C ARG A 387 23.62 5.94 24.35
N GLY A 388 23.38 4.62 24.37
CA GLY A 388 22.91 3.87 23.19
C GLY A 388 21.59 4.37 22.62
N LYS A 389 20.67 4.83 23.47
CA LYS A 389 19.43 5.49 23.05
C LYS A 389 19.70 6.76 22.21
N THR A 390 20.72 7.53 22.58
CA THR A 390 21.12 8.72 21.81
C THR A 390 21.70 8.33 20.45
N VAL A 391 22.51 7.27 20.39
CA VAL A 391 23.04 6.73 19.12
C VAL A 391 21.89 6.24 18.23
N PHE A 392 20.93 5.49 18.78
CA PHE A 392 19.74 5.05 18.05
C PHE A 392 18.97 6.24 17.45
N ALA A 393 18.74 7.29 18.24
CA ALA A 393 18.02 8.48 17.80
C ALA A 393 18.74 9.26 16.70
N SER A 394 20.07 9.19 16.62
CA SER A 394 20.84 9.90 15.59
C SER A 394 21.05 9.09 14.31
N VAL A 395 21.09 7.76 14.38
CA VAL A 395 21.52 6.91 13.26
C VAL A 395 20.39 5.99 12.75
N CYS A 396 19.53 5.47 13.63
CA CYS A 396 18.63 4.35 13.33
C CYS A 396 17.15 4.76 13.16
N ILE A 397 16.73 5.82 13.85
CA ILE A 397 15.32 6.23 14.01
C ILE A 397 14.62 6.57 12.67
N SER A 398 15.39 6.98 11.67
CA SER A 398 14.88 7.32 10.33
C SER A 398 14.38 6.12 9.53
N CYS A 399 14.73 4.91 9.96
CA CYS A 399 14.35 3.67 9.26
C CYS A 399 13.75 2.61 10.18
N HIS A 400 14.09 2.63 11.47
CA HIS A 400 13.68 1.60 12.43
C HIS A 400 12.80 2.15 13.53
N LYS A 401 11.80 1.36 13.91
CA LYS A 401 10.97 1.59 15.08
C LYS A 401 11.52 0.83 16.29
N LEU A 402 11.50 1.49 17.43
CA LEU A 402 11.86 0.90 18.72
C LEU A 402 11.09 1.62 19.84
N ASP A 403 10.39 0.88 20.70
CA ASP A 403 9.56 1.41 21.81
C ASP A 403 8.54 2.47 21.35
N GLY A 404 7.93 2.28 20.18
CA GLY A 404 6.93 3.20 19.63
C GLY A 404 7.51 4.46 18.95
N VAL A 405 8.84 4.61 18.93
CA VAL A 405 9.52 5.77 18.35
C VAL A 405 10.29 5.34 17.10
N GLY A 406 10.21 6.15 16.04
CA GLY A 406 10.89 5.90 14.75
C GLY A 406 9.96 5.42 13.65
N LEU A 407 10.55 5.08 12.49
CA LEU A 407 9.83 4.70 11.26
C LEU A 407 9.90 3.18 11.02
N GLU A 408 8.95 2.66 10.25
CA GLU A 408 8.83 1.22 9.93
C GLU A 408 9.30 0.91 8.49
N LEU A 409 10.42 1.48 8.08
CA LEU A 409 11.05 1.13 6.81
C LEU A 409 11.83 -0.19 6.93
N GLY A 410 12.62 -0.31 7.99
CA GLY A 410 13.27 -1.55 8.41
C GLY A 410 12.45 -2.30 9.48
N PRO A 411 12.94 -3.46 9.96
CA PRO A 411 12.29 -4.22 11.02
C PRO A 411 12.16 -3.41 12.32
N ASP A 412 11.09 -3.69 13.09
CA ASP A 412 10.98 -3.23 14.47
C ASP A 412 12.12 -3.87 15.30
N LEU A 413 12.97 -3.04 15.87
CA LEU A 413 14.18 -3.51 16.57
C LEU A 413 13.89 -4.20 17.92
N ARG A 414 12.64 -4.29 18.37
CA ARG A 414 12.27 -5.20 19.46
C ARG A 414 12.51 -6.66 19.09
N SER A 415 12.37 -7.01 17.82
CA SER A 415 12.60 -8.38 17.33
C SER A 415 14.06 -8.83 17.45
N VAL A 416 15.02 -7.89 17.49
CA VAL A 416 16.46 -8.20 17.56
C VAL A 416 17.04 -8.20 18.97
N ALA A 417 16.23 -7.92 20.00
CA ALA A 417 16.69 -7.89 21.40
C ALA A 417 17.32 -9.22 21.87
N GLN A 418 16.93 -10.33 21.27
CA GLN A 418 17.44 -11.67 21.55
C GLN A 418 18.72 -12.04 20.75
N HIS A 419 19.12 -11.20 19.80
CA HIS A 419 20.33 -11.46 19.01
C HIS A 419 21.57 -11.23 19.87
N ASP A 420 22.60 -12.07 19.68
CA ASP A 420 23.90 -11.85 20.31
C ASP A 420 24.58 -10.57 19.77
N ALA A 421 25.51 -10.04 20.54
CA ALA A 421 26.18 -8.79 20.22
C ALA A 421 26.99 -8.85 18.93
N GLU A 422 27.55 -10.02 18.58
CA GLU A 422 28.31 -10.21 17.33
C GLU A 422 27.39 -10.18 16.12
N LYS A 423 26.21 -10.81 16.20
CA LYS A 423 25.21 -10.76 15.15
C LYS A 423 24.71 -9.33 14.94
N LEU A 424 24.45 -8.57 16.01
CA LEU A 424 24.05 -7.17 15.92
C LEU A 424 25.15 -6.31 15.29
N LEU A 425 26.40 -6.49 15.71
CA LEU A 425 27.55 -5.79 15.14
C LEU A 425 27.64 -6.03 13.62
N ASN A 426 27.59 -7.29 13.21
CA ASN A 426 27.64 -7.66 11.78
C ASN A 426 26.47 -7.08 11.00
N SER A 427 25.24 -7.18 11.51
CA SER A 427 24.04 -6.65 10.84
C SER A 427 24.07 -5.12 10.70
N ILE A 428 24.72 -4.40 11.62
CA ILE A 428 24.85 -2.95 11.57
C ILE A 428 25.96 -2.53 10.59
N LEU A 429 27.10 -3.23 10.60
CA LEU A 429 28.28 -2.83 9.84
C LEU A 429 28.34 -3.43 8.42
N ASP A 430 27.70 -4.58 8.21
CA ASP A 430 27.60 -5.25 6.91
C ASP A 430 26.16 -5.74 6.66
N PRO A 431 25.22 -4.80 6.49
CA PRO A 431 23.79 -5.10 6.39
C PRO A 431 23.41 -5.89 5.13
N SER A 432 24.31 -5.96 4.15
CA SER A 432 24.10 -6.70 2.91
C SER A 432 24.67 -8.12 2.94
N ALA A 433 25.44 -8.51 3.96
CA ALA A 433 25.99 -9.86 4.09
C ALA A 433 24.88 -10.91 4.26
N ILE A 434 23.89 -10.62 5.13
CA ILE A 434 22.73 -11.49 5.36
C ILE A 434 21.49 -10.60 5.41
N ILE A 435 20.66 -10.70 4.39
CA ILE A 435 19.43 -9.91 4.28
C ILE A 435 18.25 -10.78 4.66
N GLU A 436 17.50 -10.38 5.68
CA GLU A 436 16.28 -11.09 6.06
C GLU A 436 15.20 -10.98 4.96
N SER A 437 14.39 -12.04 4.82
CA SER A 437 13.27 -12.06 3.88
C SER A 437 12.33 -10.87 4.12
N GLY A 438 12.00 -10.14 3.05
CA GLY A 438 11.16 -8.94 3.11
C GLY A 438 11.92 -7.61 3.21
N PHE A 439 13.25 -7.62 3.45
CA PHE A 439 14.07 -6.40 3.52
C PHE A 439 15.11 -6.29 2.38
N MET A 440 14.99 -7.16 1.39
CA MET A 440 15.73 -7.05 0.14
C MET A 440 15.27 -5.82 -0.64
N ALA A 441 16.21 -5.00 -1.08
CA ALA A 441 15.88 -3.85 -1.91
C ALA A 441 15.61 -4.26 -3.37
N TYR A 442 14.61 -3.63 -3.96
CA TYR A 442 14.21 -3.82 -5.34
C TYR A 442 14.29 -2.51 -6.11
N HIS A 443 14.68 -2.63 -7.37
CA HIS A 443 14.57 -1.58 -8.36
C HIS A 443 13.37 -1.85 -9.25
N CYS A 444 12.36 -1.00 -9.18
CA CYS A 444 11.13 -1.10 -9.96
C CYS A 444 11.11 0.04 -10.99
N THR A 445 11.05 -0.31 -12.27
CA THR A 445 10.87 0.64 -13.37
C THR A 445 9.45 0.54 -13.88
N LEU A 446 8.74 1.65 -13.92
CA LEU A 446 7.41 1.72 -14.49
C LEU A 446 7.47 1.96 -16.01
N LYS A 447 6.39 1.62 -16.72
CA LYS A 447 6.23 1.90 -18.15
C LYS A 447 6.26 3.40 -18.47
N SER A 448 5.89 4.24 -17.51
CA SER A 448 6.04 5.70 -17.60
C SER A 448 7.49 6.18 -17.61
N GLY A 449 8.46 5.32 -17.28
CA GLY A 449 9.87 5.67 -17.09
C GLY A 449 10.23 6.03 -15.66
N GLU A 450 9.27 6.10 -14.75
CA GLU A 450 9.52 6.35 -13.33
C GLU A 450 10.31 5.21 -12.69
N GLN A 451 11.27 5.57 -11.84
CA GLN A 451 12.13 4.62 -11.11
C GLN A 451 11.77 4.63 -9.63
N LEU A 452 11.46 3.47 -9.09
CA LEU A 452 11.17 3.28 -7.66
C LEU A 452 12.25 2.37 -7.07
N TYR A 453 12.71 2.71 -5.86
CA TYR A 453 13.68 1.93 -5.13
C TYR A 453 13.23 1.75 -3.68
N GLY A 454 13.07 0.50 -3.25
CA GLY A 454 12.58 0.20 -1.92
C GLY A 454 12.42 -1.28 -1.65
N VAL A 455 11.86 -1.61 -0.50
CA VAL A 455 11.47 -2.98 -0.14
C VAL A 455 10.02 -3.22 -0.54
N ILE A 456 9.71 -4.45 -0.95
CA ILE A 456 8.33 -4.84 -1.24
C ILE A 456 7.60 -5.02 0.08
N ALA A 457 6.64 -4.14 0.36
CA ALA A 457 5.79 -4.22 1.55
C ALA A 457 4.64 -5.22 1.35
N THR A 458 3.99 -5.15 0.20
CA THR A 458 2.94 -6.10 -0.20
C THR A 458 3.04 -6.37 -1.70
N GLU A 459 2.68 -7.59 -2.07
CA GLU A 459 2.69 -8.05 -3.45
C GLU A 459 1.48 -8.94 -3.69
N THR A 460 0.74 -8.60 -4.75
CA THR A 460 -0.40 -9.39 -5.25
C THR A 460 -0.20 -9.72 -6.72
N SER A 461 -1.10 -10.48 -7.30
CA SER A 461 -1.11 -10.71 -8.76
C SER A 461 -1.38 -9.42 -9.55
N ALA A 462 -2.07 -8.45 -8.98
CA ALA A 462 -2.52 -7.22 -9.64
C ALA A 462 -1.68 -5.98 -9.27
N SER A 463 -1.07 -5.94 -8.09
CA SER A 463 -0.39 -4.75 -7.56
C SER A 463 0.88 -5.08 -6.79
N LEU A 464 1.72 -4.07 -6.65
CA LEU A 464 2.97 -4.08 -5.90
C LEU A 464 3.04 -2.81 -5.06
N THR A 465 3.28 -2.94 -3.76
CA THR A 465 3.51 -1.80 -2.87
C THR A 465 4.95 -1.79 -2.41
N LEU A 466 5.64 -0.68 -2.66
CA LEU A 466 7.02 -0.44 -2.26
C LEU A 466 7.06 0.54 -1.09
N LYS A 467 7.83 0.20 -0.04
CA LYS A 467 8.29 1.15 0.99
C LYS A 467 9.68 1.66 0.61
N MET A 468 9.84 2.96 0.62
CA MET A 468 11.05 3.67 0.18
C MET A 468 11.60 4.55 1.30
N ALA A 469 12.86 5.00 1.15
CA ALA A 469 13.45 5.95 2.08
C ALA A 469 12.57 7.20 2.27
N GLY A 470 12.64 7.81 3.45
CA GLY A 470 11.78 8.95 3.79
C GLY A 470 10.34 8.59 4.18
N ASN A 471 10.08 7.34 4.56
CA ASN A 471 8.75 6.82 4.91
C ASN A 471 7.72 6.92 3.76
N LEU A 472 8.21 6.88 2.52
CA LEU A 472 7.35 6.92 1.35
C LEU A 472 6.84 5.51 1.03
N THR A 473 5.56 5.40 0.74
CA THR A 473 4.94 4.16 0.26
C THR A 473 4.28 4.43 -1.08
N LYS A 474 4.53 3.58 -2.06
CA LYS A 474 3.89 3.67 -3.37
C LYS A 474 3.37 2.33 -3.83
N SER A 475 2.09 2.32 -4.14
CA SER A 475 1.44 1.17 -4.77
C SER A 475 1.34 1.40 -6.27
N VAL A 476 1.68 0.37 -7.03
CA VAL A 476 1.65 0.39 -8.48
C VAL A 476 0.95 -0.86 -9.01
N LEU A 477 0.25 -0.75 -10.11
CA LEU A 477 -0.33 -1.90 -10.77
C LEU A 477 0.78 -2.75 -11.42
N ARG A 478 0.65 -4.05 -11.38
CA ARG A 478 1.58 -4.95 -12.07
C ARG A 478 1.64 -4.67 -13.57
N SER A 479 0.51 -4.26 -14.17
CA SER A 479 0.42 -3.85 -15.56
C SER A 479 1.31 -2.67 -15.90
N ASP A 480 1.61 -1.80 -14.94
CA ASP A 480 2.41 -0.58 -15.14
C ASP A 480 3.89 -0.80 -14.88
N VAL A 481 4.25 -1.95 -14.32
CA VAL A 481 5.64 -2.33 -14.07
C VAL A 481 6.30 -2.79 -15.37
N ALA A 482 7.32 -2.08 -15.82
CA ALA A 482 8.16 -2.48 -16.94
C ALA A 482 9.26 -3.46 -16.50
N SER A 483 9.82 -3.27 -15.30
CA SER A 483 10.88 -4.12 -14.76
C SER A 483 10.89 -4.07 -13.24
N LEU A 484 11.02 -5.23 -12.60
CA LEU A 484 11.22 -5.39 -11.15
C LEU A 484 12.45 -6.28 -10.95
N LYS A 485 13.50 -5.73 -10.36
CA LYS A 485 14.76 -6.47 -10.17
C LYS A 485 15.22 -6.35 -8.73
N SER A 486 15.56 -7.48 -8.12
CA SER A 486 16.29 -7.51 -6.86
C SER A 486 17.69 -6.93 -7.06
N THR A 487 18.12 -6.10 -6.13
CA THR A 487 19.45 -5.49 -6.16
C THR A 487 20.51 -6.37 -5.50
N GLY A 488 20.10 -7.37 -4.74
CA GLY A 488 20.99 -8.21 -3.93
C GLY A 488 21.64 -7.47 -2.75
N ILE A 489 21.14 -6.27 -2.39
CA ILE A 489 21.64 -5.48 -1.26
C ILE A 489 20.48 -5.11 -0.32
N SER A 490 20.83 -4.82 0.93
CA SER A 490 19.89 -4.30 1.93
C SER A 490 19.51 -2.86 1.63
N LEU A 491 18.30 -2.45 2.02
CA LEU A 491 17.93 -1.03 2.05
C LEU A 491 18.63 -0.30 3.21
N MET A 492 19.08 -1.02 4.25
CA MET A 492 19.90 -0.45 5.32
C MET A 492 21.25 -0.02 4.75
N PRO A 493 21.64 1.24 4.91
CA PRO A 493 22.87 1.75 4.31
C PRO A 493 24.14 1.17 4.97
N GLU A 494 25.16 0.93 4.16
CA GLU A 494 26.53 0.74 4.66
C GLU A 494 27.11 2.10 5.03
N GLY A 495 28.16 2.10 5.86
CA GLY A 495 28.88 3.34 6.22
C GLY A 495 28.37 4.02 7.49
N LEU A 496 27.41 3.41 8.21
CA LEU A 496 26.90 3.94 9.48
C LEU A 496 28.01 4.12 10.53
N GLU A 497 29.08 3.34 10.42
CA GLU A 497 30.25 3.44 11.29
C GLU A 497 30.97 4.79 11.23
N ALA A 498 30.78 5.55 10.16
CA ALA A 498 31.34 6.91 10.07
C ALA A 498 30.81 7.86 11.16
N ALA A 499 29.58 7.58 11.66
CA ALA A 499 28.96 8.33 12.74
C ALA A 499 29.17 7.68 14.13
N MET A 500 29.96 6.61 14.22
CA MET A 500 30.11 5.81 15.45
C MET A 500 31.59 5.56 15.80
N THR A 501 31.84 5.39 17.08
CA THR A 501 33.06 4.81 17.64
C THR A 501 32.78 3.38 18.09
N PRO A 502 33.81 2.53 18.35
CA PRO A 502 33.57 1.24 18.97
C PRO A 502 32.80 1.32 20.29
N GLN A 503 33.02 2.38 21.11
CA GLN A 503 32.27 2.58 22.35
C GLN A 503 30.79 2.92 22.06
N SER A 504 30.50 3.81 21.14
CA SER A 504 29.13 4.15 20.83
C SER A 504 28.36 2.98 20.18
N LEU A 505 29.05 2.09 19.45
CA LEU A 505 28.46 0.85 18.96
C LEU A 505 28.16 -0.13 20.10
N ALA A 506 29.07 -0.26 21.10
CA ALA A 506 28.81 -1.06 22.30
C ALA A 506 27.60 -0.52 23.08
N ASP A 507 27.49 0.80 23.24
CA ASP A 507 26.36 1.47 23.87
C ASP A 507 25.03 1.22 23.09
N LEU A 508 25.07 1.29 21.76
CA LEU A 508 23.92 0.99 20.90
C LEU A 508 23.47 -0.48 21.06
N ILE A 509 24.40 -1.42 21.02
CA ILE A 509 24.12 -2.86 21.23
C ILE A 509 23.47 -3.08 22.59
N ALA A 510 24.01 -2.47 23.67
CA ALA A 510 23.43 -2.55 25.01
C ALA A 510 21.99 -1.97 25.05
N TYR A 511 21.70 -0.92 24.29
CA TYR A 511 20.35 -0.35 24.19
C TYR A 511 19.40 -1.29 23.44
N LEU A 512 19.83 -1.90 22.35
CA LEU A 512 19.02 -2.83 21.54
C LEU A 512 18.69 -4.12 22.32
N GLN A 513 19.63 -4.62 23.13
CA GLN A 513 19.49 -5.84 23.94
C GLN A 513 18.79 -5.62 25.28
N LYS A 514 18.49 -4.36 25.65
CA LYS A 514 17.84 -4.07 26.93
C LYS A 514 16.50 -4.81 27.04
N PRO A 515 16.27 -5.59 28.11
CA PRO A 515 14.99 -6.24 28.35
C PRO A 515 13.85 -5.20 28.45
N ARG A 516 12.71 -5.49 27.84
CA ARG A 516 11.55 -4.59 27.75
C ARG A 516 10.27 -5.30 28.10
#